data_a76e45c7830dd678c0bae34d6c3e2d4d
#
_entry.id   a76e45c7830dd678c0bae34d6c3e2d4d
#
_cell.length_a   1.000
_cell.length_b   1.000
_cell.length_c   1.000
_cell.angle_alpha   90.00
_cell.angle_beta   90.00
_cell.angle_gamma   90.00
#
_symmetry.space_group_name_H-M   'P 1'
#
loop_
_entity.id
_entity.type
_entity.pdbx_description
1 polymer ?
#
loop_
_entity_poly.entity_id
_entity_poly.type
_entity_poly.pdbx_seq_one_letter_code
_entity_poly.pdbx_strand_id
1 'polypeptide(L)'
;MVAGAFGVLGGARQEDAAGQAVLDGIGAKASDQLRPHVLYTDIVEAVTDQHAVILNRNRDASMILPGECLLLVEMVPALFAAVAANEAEKVAPGLTLVDCHIIGASGRVFMSGSMADCEAARDHIARTLEAIEGREK
;
A
#
# COMPACT_ATOMS: atom_id res chain seq x y z
N MET A 1 -11.33 -13.40 4.41
CA MET A 1 -12.24 -12.25 4.60
C MET A 1 -11.82 -11.10 3.69
N VAL A 2 -12.16 -11.20 2.42
CA VAL A 2 -11.89 -10.16 1.41
C VAL A 2 -12.80 -8.94 1.62
N ALA A 3 -13.92 -9.10 2.31
CA ALA A 3 -14.89 -8.04 2.61
C ALA A 3 -14.29 -6.83 3.34
N GLY A 4 -13.17 -6.99 4.04
CA GLY A 4 -12.53 -5.89 4.76
C GLY A 4 -11.71 -4.91 3.91
N ALA A 5 -11.26 -5.33 2.72
CA ALA A 5 -10.39 -4.50 1.88
C ALA A 5 -11.16 -3.56 0.94
N PHE A 6 -12.42 -3.86 0.66
CA PHE A 6 -13.26 -3.06 -0.25
C PHE A 6 -14.40 -2.30 0.45
N GLY A 7 -14.56 -2.44 1.75
CA GLY A 7 -15.71 -1.98 2.51
C GLY A 7 -15.66 -0.55 3.05
N VAL A 8 -15.00 0.42 2.40
CA VAL A 8 -14.82 1.76 3.00
C VAL A 8 -15.69 2.86 2.39
N LEU A 9 -16.33 2.66 1.24
CA LEU A 9 -16.96 3.78 0.51
C LEU A 9 -18.47 3.64 0.17
N GLY A 10 -19.15 2.61 0.63
CA GLY A 10 -20.58 2.43 0.41
C GLY A 10 -21.22 1.58 1.48
N GLY A 11 -22.51 1.41 1.50
CA GLY A 11 -23.15 0.49 2.42
C GLY A 11 -22.62 -0.94 2.18
N ALA A 12 -21.92 -1.52 3.15
CA ALA A 12 -21.22 -2.80 3.09
C ALA A 12 -21.97 -3.92 2.30
N ARG A 13 -23.30 -3.92 2.32
CA ARG A 13 -24.15 -4.91 1.63
C ARG A 13 -24.18 -4.74 0.11
N GLN A 14 -24.08 -3.53 -0.42
CA GLN A 14 -24.10 -3.30 -1.87
C GLN A 14 -22.75 -3.61 -2.50
N GLU A 15 -21.67 -3.31 -1.79
CA GLU A 15 -20.30 -3.63 -2.23
C GLU A 15 -20.06 -5.14 -2.23
N ASP A 16 -20.53 -5.84 -1.19
CA ASP A 16 -20.46 -7.30 -1.12
C ASP A 16 -21.23 -7.95 -2.28
N ALA A 17 -22.41 -7.44 -2.62
CA ALA A 17 -23.21 -7.95 -3.73
C ALA A 17 -22.54 -7.70 -5.10
N ALA A 18 -21.96 -6.52 -5.30
CA ALA A 18 -21.22 -6.20 -6.52
C ALA A 18 -19.95 -7.04 -6.66
N GLY A 19 -19.20 -7.20 -5.58
CA GLY A 19 -18.02 -8.06 -5.53
C GLY A 19 -18.37 -9.52 -5.85
N GLN A 20 -19.44 -10.04 -5.27
CA GLN A 20 -19.91 -11.41 -5.53
C GLN A 20 -20.35 -11.59 -7.00
N ALA A 21 -21.05 -10.63 -7.57
CA ALA A 21 -21.45 -10.68 -8.98
C ALA A 21 -20.25 -10.72 -9.93
N VAL A 22 -19.18 -10.00 -9.62
CA VAL A 22 -17.92 -10.05 -10.39
C VAL A 22 -17.28 -11.43 -10.27
N LEU A 23 -17.16 -11.97 -9.05
CA LEU A 23 -16.59 -13.29 -8.81
C LEU A 23 -17.36 -14.38 -9.53
N ASP A 24 -18.69 -14.36 -9.46
CA ASP A 24 -19.57 -15.31 -10.16
C ASP A 24 -19.39 -15.20 -11.68
N GLY A 25 -19.28 -13.97 -12.20
CA GLY A 25 -19.10 -13.71 -13.63
C GLY A 25 -17.79 -14.25 -14.20
N ILE A 26 -16.73 -14.31 -13.40
CA ILE A 26 -15.43 -14.86 -13.79
C ILE A 26 -15.21 -16.31 -13.33
N GLY A 27 -16.16 -16.90 -12.64
CA GLY A 27 -16.09 -18.27 -12.13
C GLY A 27 -15.08 -18.45 -10.97
N ALA A 28 -14.84 -17.41 -10.19
CA ALA A 28 -13.92 -17.41 -9.04
C ALA A 28 -14.67 -17.31 -7.71
N LYS A 29 -14.00 -17.62 -6.64
CA LYS A 29 -14.48 -17.48 -5.25
C LYS A 29 -13.59 -16.53 -4.47
N ALA A 30 -14.13 -15.91 -3.42
CA ALA A 30 -13.35 -15.07 -2.53
C ALA A 30 -12.15 -15.81 -1.91
N SER A 31 -12.26 -17.13 -1.68
CA SER A 31 -11.19 -18.00 -1.19
C SER A 31 -10.03 -18.20 -2.17
N ASP A 32 -10.20 -17.85 -3.45
CA ASP A 32 -9.16 -17.97 -4.47
C ASP A 32 -8.16 -16.80 -4.43
N GLN A 33 -8.38 -15.82 -3.54
CA GLN A 33 -7.47 -14.72 -3.30
C GLN A 33 -6.04 -15.19 -3.04
N LEU A 34 -5.08 -14.52 -3.66
CA LEU A 34 -3.67 -14.72 -3.34
C LEU A 34 -3.33 -14.05 -2.02
N ARG A 35 -2.55 -14.74 -1.19
CA ARG A 35 -1.96 -14.16 0.01
C ARG A 35 -0.95 -13.10 -0.38
N PRO A 36 -1.03 -11.88 0.20
CA PRO A 36 -0.02 -10.86 -0.07
C PRO A 36 1.31 -11.18 0.61
N HIS A 37 2.39 -10.80 -0.05
CA HIS A 37 3.74 -10.89 0.48
C HIS A 37 4.47 -9.56 0.29
N VAL A 38 5.13 -9.08 1.33
CA VAL A 38 6.09 -7.99 1.23
C VAL A 38 7.37 -8.58 0.60
N LEU A 39 7.76 -8.06 -0.55
CA LEU A 39 8.96 -8.47 -1.26
C LEU A 39 10.19 -7.71 -0.79
N TYR A 40 10.02 -6.43 -0.49
CA TYR A 40 11.09 -5.52 -0.08
C TYR A 40 10.53 -4.39 0.76
N THR A 41 11.26 -4.00 1.76
CA THR A 41 11.00 -2.77 2.53
C THR A 41 12.31 -2.17 3.01
N ASP A 42 12.42 -0.86 2.92
CA ASP A 42 13.55 -0.11 3.40
C ASP A 42 13.16 1.32 3.77
N ILE A 43 13.97 1.97 4.59
CA ILE A 43 13.83 3.37 4.94
C ILE A 43 15.15 4.06 4.58
N VAL A 44 15.10 4.92 3.57
CA VAL A 44 16.23 5.79 3.21
C VAL A 44 16.22 6.98 4.15
N GLU A 45 17.23 7.04 5.04
CA GLU A 45 17.34 8.12 6.01
C GLU A 45 17.88 9.40 5.38
N ALA A 46 17.34 10.55 5.81
CA ALA A 46 17.84 11.88 5.46
C ALA A 46 18.11 12.05 3.96
N VAL A 47 17.08 11.94 3.14
CA VAL A 47 17.18 12.09 1.68
C VAL A 47 17.92 13.40 1.34
N THR A 48 18.99 13.30 0.54
CA THR A 48 19.80 14.45 0.15
C THR A 48 19.08 15.38 -0.83
N ASP A 49 19.53 16.64 -0.92
CA ASP A 49 18.93 17.65 -1.79
C ASP A 49 18.84 17.19 -3.24
N GLN A 50 19.94 16.64 -3.79
CA GLN A 50 19.96 16.16 -5.18
C GLN A 50 19.04 14.94 -5.39
N HIS A 51 18.99 14.03 -4.41
CA HIS A 51 18.11 12.87 -4.49
C HIS A 51 16.64 13.30 -4.45
N ALA A 52 16.27 14.22 -3.55
CA ALA A 52 14.92 14.78 -3.51
C ALA A 52 14.51 15.43 -4.84
N VAL A 53 15.39 16.21 -5.47
CA VAL A 53 15.13 16.82 -6.79
C VAL A 53 14.84 15.76 -7.86
N ILE A 54 15.62 14.69 -7.91
CA ILE A 54 15.42 13.62 -8.89
C ILE A 54 14.13 12.85 -8.63
N LEU A 55 13.85 12.52 -7.36
CA LEU A 55 12.63 11.82 -6.99
C LEU A 55 11.37 12.65 -7.26
N ASN A 56 11.46 13.97 -7.11
CA ASN A 56 10.35 14.91 -7.35
C ASN A 56 10.18 15.32 -8.82
N ARG A 57 11.08 14.92 -9.70
CA ARG A 57 11.16 15.40 -11.09
C ARG A 57 9.85 15.31 -11.88
N ASN A 58 9.04 14.29 -11.63
CA ASN A 58 7.80 14.04 -12.36
C ASN A 58 6.57 14.05 -11.43
N ARG A 59 6.62 14.84 -10.35
CA ARG A 59 5.54 14.88 -9.37
C ARG A 59 4.73 16.15 -9.49
N ASP A 60 3.41 15.97 -9.51
CA ASP A 60 2.46 17.09 -9.67
C ASP A 60 1.86 17.55 -8.32
N ALA A 61 1.94 16.74 -7.27
CA ALA A 61 1.29 17.03 -5.99
C ALA A 61 2.19 16.83 -4.78
N SER A 62 2.53 15.60 -4.43
CA SER A 62 3.32 15.29 -3.23
C SER A 62 4.82 15.36 -3.52
N MET A 63 5.55 15.99 -2.64
CA MET A 63 7.00 16.16 -2.77
C MET A 63 7.74 15.55 -1.57
N ILE A 64 8.90 15.01 -1.84
CA ILE A 64 9.86 14.59 -0.82
C ILE A 64 10.72 15.79 -0.48
N LEU A 65 10.82 16.13 0.81
CA LEU A 65 11.67 17.20 1.29
C LEU A 65 13.06 16.68 1.65
N PRO A 66 14.12 17.42 1.32
CA PRO A 66 15.46 17.08 1.78
C PRO A 66 15.52 16.96 3.31
N GLY A 67 16.22 15.95 3.78
CA GLY A 67 16.34 15.66 5.21
C GLY A 67 15.25 14.78 5.80
N GLU A 68 14.14 14.58 5.10
CA GLU A 68 13.13 13.58 5.48
C GLU A 68 13.63 12.16 5.17
N CYS A 69 12.96 11.18 5.80
CA CYS A 69 13.14 9.77 5.45
C CYS A 69 12.18 9.38 4.34
N LEU A 70 12.60 8.42 3.51
CA LEU A 70 11.78 7.82 2.46
C LEU A 70 11.55 6.34 2.76
N LEU A 71 10.31 5.98 3.07
CA LEU A 71 9.87 4.61 3.21
C LEU A 71 9.54 4.03 1.83
N LEU A 72 10.14 2.87 1.53
CA LEU A 72 9.92 2.06 0.34
C LEU A 72 9.31 0.73 0.75
N VAL A 73 8.18 0.36 0.14
CA VAL A 73 7.57 -0.97 0.34
C VAL A 73 7.16 -1.53 -1.01
N GLU A 74 7.61 -2.74 -1.31
CA GLU A 74 7.21 -3.50 -2.50
C GLU A 74 6.51 -4.78 -2.08
N MET A 75 5.41 -5.12 -2.76
CA MET A 75 4.56 -6.25 -2.42
C MET A 75 3.90 -6.90 -3.63
N VAL A 76 3.44 -8.13 -3.44
CA VAL A 76 2.61 -8.85 -4.41
C VAL A 76 1.38 -9.44 -3.70
N PRO A 77 0.22 -9.52 -4.35
CA PRO A 77 -0.16 -8.90 -5.63
C PRO A 77 -0.13 -7.36 -5.59
N ALA A 78 0.03 -6.74 -6.76
CA ALA A 78 0.22 -5.29 -6.89
C ALA A 78 -0.90 -4.44 -6.24
N LEU A 79 -2.15 -4.88 -6.32
CA LEU A 79 -3.30 -4.16 -5.77
C LEU A 79 -3.25 -3.96 -4.25
N PHE A 80 -2.51 -4.80 -3.52
CA PHE A 80 -2.35 -4.63 -2.07
C PHE A 80 -1.55 -3.37 -1.69
N ALA A 81 -0.88 -2.73 -2.64
CA ALA A 81 -0.26 -1.43 -2.40
C ALA A 81 -1.29 -0.35 -2.02
N ALA A 82 -2.51 -0.41 -2.57
CA ALA A 82 -3.59 0.51 -2.18
C ALA A 82 -4.00 0.30 -0.71
N VAL A 83 -4.08 -0.96 -0.26
CA VAL A 83 -4.37 -1.29 1.15
C VAL A 83 -3.23 -0.81 2.04
N ALA A 84 -2.00 -1.12 1.66
CA ALA A 84 -0.80 -0.73 2.41
C ALA A 84 -0.70 0.80 2.59
N ALA A 85 -0.90 1.57 1.51
CA ALA A 85 -0.88 3.03 1.56
C ALA A 85 -1.95 3.59 2.51
N ASN A 86 -3.19 3.11 2.38
CA ASN A 86 -4.29 3.56 3.21
C ASN A 86 -4.10 3.24 4.71
N GLU A 87 -3.60 2.04 5.01
CA GLU A 87 -3.33 1.64 6.39
C GLU A 87 -2.13 2.37 6.99
N ALA A 88 -1.12 2.69 6.19
CA ALA A 88 0.02 3.48 6.63
C ALA A 88 -0.40 4.91 7.03
N GLU A 89 -1.24 5.57 6.24
CA GLU A 89 -1.74 6.92 6.55
C GLU A 89 -2.58 6.95 7.84
N LYS A 90 -3.31 5.88 8.15
CA LYS A 90 -4.10 5.79 9.39
C LYS A 90 -3.23 5.71 10.64
N VAL A 91 -2.10 5.01 10.58
CA VAL A 91 -1.21 4.82 11.74
C VAL A 91 -0.18 5.92 11.89
N ALA A 92 0.22 6.53 10.79
CA ALA A 92 1.23 7.58 10.73
C ALA A 92 0.74 8.79 9.91
N PRO A 93 -0.19 9.60 10.46
CA PRO A 93 -0.79 10.72 9.71
C PRO A 93 0.20 11.86 9.41
N GLY A 94 1.41 11.81 9.98
CA GLY A 94 2.50 12.73 9.67
C GLY A 94 3.25 12.39 8.38
N LEU A 95 3.02 11.20 7.80
CA LEU A 95 3.63 10.82 6.53
C LEU A 95 2.93 11.47 5.34
N THR A 96 3.73 11.81 4.35
CA THR A 96 3.24 12.19 3.02
C THR A 96 3.27 10.98 2.11
N LEU A 97 2.11 10.57 1.57
CA LEU A 97 2.06 9.58 0.51
C LEU A 97 2.64 10.21 -0.77
N VAL A 98 3.79 9.72 -1.17
CA VAL A 98 4.54 10.24 -2.31
C VAL A 98 4.09 9.58 -3.61
N ASP A 99 3.94 8.25 -3.58
CA ASP A 99 3.50 7.48 -4.74
C ASP A 99 2.92 6.12 -4.34
N CYS A 100 2.01 5.61 -5.16
CA CYS A 100 1.42 4.29 -4.97
C CYS A 100 1.18 3.63 -6.34
N HIS A 101 1.96 2.61 -6.65
CA HIS A 101 1.84 1.83 -7.88
C HIS A 101 1.05 0.55 -7.60
N ILE A 102 -0.10 0.42 -8.27
CA ILE A 102 -1.02 -0.72 -8.09
C ILE A 102 -1.14 -1.59 -9.34
N ILE A 103 -0.38 -1.30 -10.39
CA ILE A 103 -0.41 -1.99 -11.68
C ILE A 103 0.98 -2.58 -11.97
N GLY A 104 0.99 -3.83 -12.43
CA GLY A 104 2.20 -4.55 -12.80
C GLY A 104 2.40 -5.84 -12.02
N ALA A 105 3.61 -6.37 -12.05
CA ALA A 105 3.98 -7.62 -11.37
C ALA A 105 3.99 -7.47 -9.85
N SER A 106 4.38 -6.30 -9.35
CA SER A 106 4.38 -5.93 -7.94
C SER A 106 3.79 -4.54 -7.73
N GLY A 107 3.25 -4.31 -6.54
CA GLY A 107 2.82 -2.99 -6.09
C GLY A 107 3.92 -2.31 -5.28
N ARG A 108 3.95 -0.99 -5.29
CA ARG A 108 4.94 -0.20 -4.53
C ARG A 108 4.28 0.98 -3.86
N VAL A 109 4.72 1.25 -2.64
CA VAL A 109 4.32 2.42 -1.86
C VAL A 109 5.57 3.21 -1.50
N PHE A 110 5.50 4.51 -1.68
CA PHE A 110 6.54 5.47 -1.33
C PHE A 110 5.93 6.51 -0.41
N MET A 111 6.49 6.66 0.79
CA MET A 111 6.03 7.63 1.77
C MET A 111 7.23 8.39 2.36
N SER A 112 7.04 9.65 2.67
CA SER A 112 8.09 10.52 3.23
C SER A 112 7.65 11.16 4.53
N GLY A 113 8.58 11.30 5.47
CA GLY A 113 8.37 11.95 6.75
C GLY A 113 9.46 11.67 7.78
N SER A 114 9.08 11.66 9.05
CA SER A 114 10.01 11.35 10.12
C SER A 114 10.40 9.87 10.15
N MET A 115 11.56 9.54 10.72
CA MET A 115 11.99 8.15 10.90
C MET A 115 10.96 7.35 11.71
N ALA A 116 10.45 7.91 12.81
CA ALA A 116 9.49 7.24 13.68
C ALA A 116 8.18 6.91 12.96
N ASP A 117 7.69 7.84 12.14
CA ASP A 117 6.48 7.62 11.34
C ASP A 117 6.72 6.56 10.24
N CYS A 118 7.88 6.61 9.59
CA CYS A 118 8.27 5.60 8.60
C CYS A 118 8.34 4.18 9.20
N GLU A 119 8.94 4.05 10.38
CA GLU A 119 9.03 2.77 11.10
C GLU A 119 7.65 2.28 11.52
N ALA A 120 6.81 3.15 12.09
CA ALA A 120 5.45 2.81 12.48
C ALA A 120 4.60 2.33 11.29
N ALA A 121 4.69 3.04 10.17
CA ALA A 121 3.99 2.67 8.93
C ALA A 121 4.49 1.35 8.36
N ARG A 122 5.82 1.16 8.27
CA ARG A 122 6.44 -0.10 7.81
C ARG A 122 5.93 -1.30 8.59
N ASP A 123 6.00 -1.20 9.91
CA ASP A 123 5.63 -2.32 10.79
C ASP A 123 4.12 -2.59 10.76
N HIS A 124 3.31 -1.55 10.60
CA HIS A 124 1.87 -1.69 10.46
C HIS A 124 1.48 -2.32 9.12
N ILE A 125 2.09 -1.89 8.01
CA ILE A 125 1.90 -2.50 6.69
C ILE A 125 2.23 -4.00 6.74
N ALA A 126 3.39 -4.36 7.29
CA ALA A 126 3.81 -5.76 7.38
C ALA A 126 2.77 -6.60 8.14
N ARG A 127 2.36 -6.18 9.34
CA ARG A 127 1.34 -6.88 10.13
C ARG A 127 0.00 -6.97 9.42
N THR A 128 -0.43 -5.91 8.76
CA THR A 128 -1.71 -5.87 8.05
C THR A 128 -1.73 -6.87 6.90
N LEU A 129 -0.67 -6.89 6.09
CA LEU A 129 -0.57 -7.80 4.95
C LEU A 129 -0.41 -9.26 5.41
N GLU A 130 0.37 -9.52 6.45
CA GLU A 130 0.53 -10.87 7.03
C GLU A 130 -0.77 -11.46 7.57
N ALA A 131 -1.67 -10.60 8.07
CA ALA A 131 -2.97 -11.02 8.61
C ALA A 131 -4.00 -11.39 7.53
N ILE A 132 -3.73 -11.08 6.27
CA ILE A 132 -4.63 -11.39 5.16
C ILE A 132 -4.44 -12.86 4.75
N GLU A 133 -5.50 -13.63 4.87
CA GLU A 133 -5.53 -15.03 4.44
C GLU A 133 -5.66 -15.12 2.91
N GLY A 134 -5.07 -16.15 2.34
CA GLY A 134 -5.14 -16.43 0.92
C GLY A 134 -4.31 -17.65 0.53
N ARG A 135 -4.47 -18.11 -0.71
CA ARG A 135 -3.65 -19.20 -1.24
C ARG A 135 -2.24 -18.70 -1.60
N GLU A 136 -1.28 -19.56 -1.44
CA GLU A 136 0.07 -19.32 -1.94
C GLU A 136 0.08 -19.34 -3.49
N LYS A 137 1.06 -18.65 -4.06
CA LYS A 137 1.21 -18.54 -5.51
C LYS A 137 1.84 -19.81 -6.08
#